data_62d71f2e1b834b4ec7a2c9e2cbdbd7f8
#
_entry.id   62d71f2e1b834b4ec7a2c9e2cbdbd7f8
#
_cell.length_a   1.000
_cell.length_b   1.000
_cell.length_c   1.000
_cell.angle_alpha   90.00
_cell.angle_beta   90.00
_cell.angle_gamma   90.00
#
_symmetry.space_group_name_H-M   'P 1'
#
loop_
_entity.id
_entity.type
_entity.pdbx_description
1 polymer ?
#
loop_
_entity_poly.entity_id
_entity_poly.type
_entity_poly.pdbx_seq_one_letter_code
_entity_poly.pdbx_strand_id
1 'polypeptide(L)'
;VMPTGWNLFRDQFERVLPASSVANLYPFNYSGKTDPQGFYIGRDKFGSNVLVDFNRRADDKTNANILILGNSGQGKSYLLKLLLTNLRETGMHICALDPEMEYEDLTNNLGGCFIDLMGGEFIINPLEPKTWDETGSPEDLDAPQTFRIRSRLSQHISFLKDFFRTYKDFTDREIDVIEIMLQKLYAKWNITDQTDFGRLTSNDYPILSDLYTFMEAEYKAFDESKRQLYTAEMLQSILLGLNSMCVGAESKFFNGHTN
;
A
#
# COMPACT_ATOMS: atom_id res chain seq x y z
N VAL A 1 37.71 -17.67 -36.02
CA VAL A 1 38.59 -17.64 -37.19
C VAL A 1 38.96 -16.21 -37.42
N MET A 2 40.22 -15.86 -37.19
CA MET A 2 40.70 -14.54 -37.61
C MET A 2 40.63 -14.45 -39.13
N PRO A 3 40.17 -13.35 -39.73
CA PRO A 3 40.15 -13.16 -41.16
C PRO A 3 41.59 -12.94 -41.66
N THR A 4 42.31 -14.01 -41.83
CA THR A 4 43.69 -13.98 -42.34
C THR A 4 43.73 -13.88 -43.88
N GLY A 5 42.56 -13.76 -44.51
CA GLY A 5 42.46 -13.58 -45.95
C GLY A 5 42.68 -14.85 -46.81
N TRP A 6 43.23 -15.89 -46.24
CA TRP A 6 43.47 -17.17 -46.93
C TRP A 6 42.85 -18.32 -46.16
N ASN A 7 41.92 -19.04 -46.80
CA ASN A 7 41.36 -20.31 -46.29
C ASN A 7 42.11 -21.48 -46.92
N LEU A 8 43.08 -22.05 -46.21
CA LEU A 8 43.88 -23.19 -46.66
C LEU A 8 43.04 -24.48 -46.88
N PHE A 9 41.87 -24.52 -46.29
CA PHE A 9 40.97 -25.70 -46.33
C PHE A 9 39.65 -25.42 -47.06
N ARG A 10 39.68 -24.46 -47.99
CA ARG A 10 38.51 -24.03 -48.73
C ARG A 10 37.76 -25.17 -49.36
N ASP A 11 38.45 -25.99 -50.13
CA ASP A 11 37.84 -27.07 -50.91
C ASP A 11 37.28 -28.21 -50.03
N GLN A 12 37.78 -28.38 -48.82
CA GLN A 12 37.39 -29.43 -47.91
C GLN A 12 36.24 -29.02 -47.01
N PHE A 13 36.20 -27.79 -46.52
CA PHE A 13 35.30 -27.36 -45.45
C PHE A 13 34.36 -26.21 -45.84
N GLU A 14 34.60 -25.53 -46.97
CA GLU A 14 33.68 -24.52 -47.44
C GLU A 14 32.35 -25.16 -47.91
N ARG A 15 31.24 -24.65 -47.37
CA ARG A 15 29.90 -25.07 -47.75
C ARG A 15 29.12 -23.87 -48.22
N VAL A 16 28.38 -24.00 -49.30
CA VAL A 16 27.43 -22.99 -49.78
C VAL A 16 26.16 -23.14 -48.90
N LEU A 17 25.87 -22.13 -48.11
CA LEU A 17 24.64 -22.07 -47.34
C LEU A 17 23.68 -21.05 -48.01
N PRO A 18 22.38 -21.42 -48.13
CA PRO A 18 21.37 -20.44 -48.55
C PRO A 18 21.34 -19.22 -47.60
N ALA A 19 21.07 -18.04 -48.13
CA ALA A 19 21.03 -16.82 -47.35
C ALA A 19 20.03 -16.93 -46.17
N SER A 20 18.92 -17.64 -46.35
CA SER A 20 17.95 -17.92 -45.29
C SER A 20 18.53 -18.72 -44.13
N SER A 21 19.40 -19.72 -44.45
CA SER A 21 20.06 -20.51 -43.40
C SER A 21 21.11 -19.71 -42.64
N VAL A 22 21.84 -18.84 -43.37
CA VAL A 22 22.80 -17.92 -42.72
C VAL A 22 22.09 -16.88 -41.86
N ALA A 23 20.93 -16.38 -42.27
CA ALA A 23 20.11 -15.47 -41.46
C ALA A 23 19.62 -16.13 -40.17
N ASN A 24 19.31 -17.44 -40.18
CA ASN A 24 18.94 -18.17 -39.00
C ASN A 24 20.10 -18.44 -38.01
N LEU A 25 21.36 -18.32 -38.49
CA LEU A 25 22.55 -18.39 -37.64
C LEU A 25 22.90 -17.07 -36.96
N TYR A 26 22.16 -15.98 -37.30
CA TYR A 26 22.39 -14.67 -36.69
C TYR A 26 21.99 -14.68 -35.20
N PRO A 27 22.96 -14.61 -34.26
CA PRO A 27 22.68 -14.79 -32.84
C PRO A 27 22.10 -13.55 -32.16
N PHE A 28 21.97 -12.45 -32.89
CA PHE A 28 21.63 -11.14 -32.33
C PHE A 28 20.17 -10.74 -32.64
N ASN A 29 19.24 -11.67 -32.43
CA ASN A 29 17.82 -11.35 -32.46
C ASN A 29 17.46 -10.56 -31.19
N TYR A 30 17.35 -9.25 -31.34
CA TYR A 30 17.05 -8.32 -30.27
C TYR A 30 15.78 -7.52 -30.60
N SER A 31 14.79 -7.57 -29.71
CA SER A 31 13.53 -6.87 -29.91
C SER A 31 13.63 -5.36 -29.61
N GLY A 32 14.74 -4.90 -29.06
CA GLY A 32 14.93 -3.50 -28.66
C GLY A 32 14.18 -3.06 -27.39
N LYS A 33 13.52 -3.99 -26.72
CA LYS A 33 12.65 -3.69 -25.56
C LYS A 33 13.19 -4.28 -24.27
N THR A 34 14.48 -4.08 -23.99
CA THR A 34 15.12 -4.59 -22.79
C THR A 34 15.80 -3.47 -22.02
N ASP A 35 15.49 -3.34 -20.73
CA ASP A 35 16.14 -2.37 -19.85
C ASP A 35 17.43 -3.00 -19.31
N PRO A 36 18.61 -2.36 -19.46
CA PRO A 36 19.90 -2.96 -19.07
C PRO A 36 20.03 -3.32 -17.59
N GLN A 37 19.28 -2.64 -16.72
CA GLN A 37 19.28 -2.84 -15.26
C GLN A 37 17.97 -3.43 -14.75
N GLY A 38 17.14 -3.97 -15.66
CA GLY A 38 15.83 -4.49 -15.33
C GLY A 38 15.83 -5.91 -14.79
N PHE A 39 14.70 -6.32 -14.25
CA PHE A 39 14.45 -7.71 -13.84
C PHE A 39 14.15 -8.60 -15.03
N TYR A 40 14.67 -9.81 -14.98
CA TYR A 40 14.33 -10.82 -15.97
C TYR A 40 12.88 -11.29 -15.80
N ILE A 41 12.06 -11.10 -16.83
CA ILE A 41 10.66 -11.51 -16.83
C ILE A 41 10.46 -12.79 -17.65
N GLY A 42 11.27 -12.99 -18.68
CA GLY A 42 11.11 -14.13 -19.57
C GLY A 42 11.85 -13.94 -20.90
N ARG A 43 11.38 -14.58 -21.92
CA ARG A 43 11.90 -14.46 -23.29
C ARG A 43 10.83 -13.98 -24.24
N ASP A 44 11.25 -13.21 -25.22
CA ASP A 44 10.39 -12.80 -26.32
C ASP A 44 10.19 -13.95 -27.34
N LYS A 45 9.37 -13.69 -28.36
CA LYS A 45 9.10 -14.67 -29.43
C LYS A 45 10.34 -15.05 -30.26
N PHE A 46 11.43 -14.31 -30.12
CA PHE A 46 12.70 -14.56 -30.80
C PHE A 46 13.71 -15.28 -29.89
N GLY A 47 13.34 -15.56 -28.66
CA GLY A 47 14.21 -16.20 -27.66
C GLY A 47 15.15 -15.25 -26.93
N SER A 48 15.05 -13.93 -27.16
CA SER A 48 15.84 -12.92 -26.46
C SER A 48 15.31 -12.72 -25.05
N ASN A 49 16.21 -12.53 -24.08
CA ASN A 49 15.81 -12.23 -22.70
C ASN A 49 15.15 -10.87 -22.63
N VAL A 50 14.04 -10.78 -21.90
CA VAL A 50 13.32 -9.56 -21.61
C VAL A 50 13.61 -9.13 -20.19
N LEU A 51 14.26 -7.98 -20.03
CA LEU A 51 14.52 -7.33 -18.75
C LEU A 51 13.67 -6.07 -18.67
N VAL A 52 13.01 -5.85 -17.55
CA VAL A 52 12.17 -4.66 -17.33
C VAL A 52 12.57 -3.99 -16.03
N ASP A 53 12.86 -2.72 -16.12
CA ASP A 53 13.03 -1.83 -14.95
C ASP A 53 11.71 -1.11 -14.69
N PHE A 54 11.04 -1.48 -13.59
CA PHE A 54 9.75 -0.90 -13.20
C PHE A 54 9.89 0.51 -12.64
N ASN A 55 11.09 0.90 -12.19
CA ASN A 55 11.33 2.22 -11.59
C ASN A 55 11.75 3.26 -12.64
N ARG A 56 12.23 2.81 -13.79
CA ARG A 56 12.65 3.71 -14.85
C ARG A 56 11.46 4.52 -15.36
N ARG A 57 11.64 5.82 -15.41
CA ARG A 57 10.72 6.75 -16.08
C ARG A 57 11.35 7.19 -17.41
N ALA A 58 10.55 7.12 -18.47
CA ALA A 58 10.93 7.54 -19.81
C ALA A 58 9.65 7.88 -20.59
N ASP A 59 9.80 8.41 -21.81
CA ASP A 59 8.66 8.79 -22.65
C ASP A 59 7.70 7.62 -22.93
N ASP A 60 8.21 6.38 -22.90
CA ASP A 60 7.44 5.14 -23.07
C ASP A 60 6.92 4.55 -21.74
N LYS A 61 7.32 5.11 -20.57
CA LYS A 61 6.97 4.64 -19.22
C LYS A 61 6.65 5.80 -18.29
N THR A 62 5.44 6.32 -18.39
CA THR A 62 4.99 7.49 -17.62
C THR A 62 4.61 7.18 -16.18
N ASN A 63 4.27 5.92 -15.88
CA ASN A 63 3.92 5.47 -14.53
C ASN A 63 4.43 4.05 -14.27
N ALA A 64 4.35 3.60 -13.00
CA ALA A 64 4.78 2.28 -12.56
C ALA A 64 3.62 1.29 -12.34
N ASN A 65 2.42 1.62 -12.81
CA ASN A 65 1.28 0.74 -12.66
C ASN A 65 1.44 -0.51 -13.53
N ILE A 66 1.23 -1.67 -12.93
CA ILE A 66 1.36 -2.97 -13.60
C ILE A 66 0.01 -3.68 -13.52
N LEU A 67 -0.52 -4.10 -14.65
CA LEU A 67 -1.72 -4.91 -14.75
C LEU A 67 -1.35 -6.28 -15.30
N ILE A 68 -1.59 -7.36 -14.50
CA ILE A 68 -1.34 -8.74 -14.90
C ILE A 68 -2.68 -9.42 -15.18
N LEU A 69 -2.91 -9.78 -16.42
CA LEU A 69 -4.13 -10.44 -16.87
C LEU A 69 -3.82 -11.83 -17.41
N GLY A 70 -4.72 -12.78 -17.15
CA GLY A 70 -4.64 -14.15 -17.67
C GLY A 70 -5.71 -15.04 -17.08
N ASN A 71 -5.99 -16.14 -17.72
CA ASN A 71 -6.91 -17.16 -17.22
C ASN A 71 -6.34 -17.86 -15.97
N SER A 72 -7.19 -18.57 -15.24
CA SER A 72 -6.75 -19.40 -14.12
C SER A 72 -5.69 -20.42 -14.59
N GLY A 73 -4.69 -20.69 -13.75
CA GLY A 73 -3.63 -21.65 -14.06
C GLY A 73 -2.55 -21.16 -15.03
N GLN A 74 -2.58 -19.93 -15.53
CA GLN A 74 -1.61 -19.39 -16.49
C GLN A 74 -0.36 -18.76 -15.83
N GLY A 75 -0.17 -18.95 -14.52
CA GLY A 75 1.04 -18.53 -13.82
C GLY A 75 1.05 -17.06 -13.40
N LYS A 76 -0.10 -16.38 -13.30
CA LYS A 76 -0.18 -14.98 -12.81
C LYS A 76 0.44 -14.80 -11.43
N SER A 77 0.02 -15.63 -10.46
CA SER A 77 0.53 -15.59 -9.08
C SER A 77 2.02 -15.92 -9.02
N TYR A 78 2.50 -16.85 -9.87
CA TYR A 78 3.92 -17.16 -9.98
C TYR A 78 4.73 -15.95 -10.47
N LEU A 79 4.28 -15.31 -11.55
CA LEU A 79 4.93 -14.11 -12.08
C LEU A 79 4.95 -13.01 -11.03
N LEU A 80 3.84 -12.79 -10.33
CA LEU A 80 3.75 -11.75 -9.29
C LEU A 80 4.71 -12.06 -8.13
N LYS A 81 4.76 -13.30 -7.65
CA LYS A 81 5.72 -13.73 -6.62
C LYS A 81 7.17 -13.49 -7.05
N LEU A 82 7.50 -13.81 -8.31
CA LEU A 82 8.83 -13.54 -8.86
C LEU A 82 9.15 -12.05 -8.89
N LEU A 83 8.21 -11.20 -9.32
CA LEU A 83 8.38 -9.75 -9.32
C LEU A 83 8.57 -9.19 -7.91
N LEU A 84 7.75 -9.62 -6.95
CA LEU A 84 7.86 -9.18 -5.55
C LEU A 84 9.21 -9.57 -4.93
N THR A 85 9.69 -10.79 -5.21
CA THR A 85 11.01 -11.24 -4.74
C THR A 85 12.12 -10.34 -5.30
N ASN A 86 12.11 -10.09 -6.61
CA ASN A 86 13.11 -9.24 -7.25
C ASN A 86 13.07 -7.79 -6.74
N LEU A 87 11.87 -7.22 -6.55
CA LEU A 87 11.69 -5.89 -5.98
C LEU A 87 12.23 -5.82 -4.53
N ARG A 88 12.00 -6.87 -3.75
CA ARG A 88 12.52 -6.93 -2.37
C ARG A 88 14.05 -7.01 -2.33
N GLU A 89 14.66 -7.76 -3.24
CA GLU A 89 16.13 -7.84 -3.37
C GLU A 89 16.78 -6.47 -3.68
N THR A 90 16.06 -5.58 -4.38
CA THR A 90 16.54 -4.21 -4.61
C THR A 90 16.33 -3.27 -3.43
N GLY A 91 15.83 -3.79 -2.29
CA GLY A 91 15.62 -3.00 -1.07
C GLY A 91 14.27 -2.29 -1.00
N MET A 92 13.35 -2.56 -1.94
CA MET A 92 12.02 -1.97 -1.89
C MET A 92 11.19 -2.49 -0.72
N HIS A 93 10.42 -1.59 -0.11
CA HIS A 93 9.36 -1.95 0.81
C HIS A 93 8.13 -2.36 0.02
N ILE A 94 7.58 -3.54 0.37
CA ILE A 94 6.43 -4.11 -0.32
C ILE A 94 5.28 -4.21 0.69
N CYS A 95 4.12 -3.72 0.29
CA CYS A 95 2.86 -3.94 0.99
C CYS A 95 1.91 -4.65 0.02
N ALA A 96 1.44 -5.84 0.38
CA ALA A 96 0.52 -6.64 -0.42
C ALA A 96 -0.81 -6.79 0.29
N LEU A 97 -1.92 -6.63 -0.44
CA LEU A 97 -3.24 -7.03 -0.02
C LEU A 97 -3.54 -8.38 -0.66
N ASP A 98 -3.68 -9.40 0.17
CA ASP A 98 -3.80 -10.80 -0.24
C ASP A 98 -5.09 -11.44 0.27
N PRO A 99 -6.21 -11.32 -0.48
CA PRO A 99 -7.48 -11.89 -0.07
C PRO A 99 -7.53 -13.43 -0.13
N GLU A 100 -6.59 -14.07 -0.82
CA GLU A 100 -6.54 -15.52 -1.02
C GLU A 100 -5.51 -16.23 -0.14
N MET A 101 -4.75 -15.48 0.67
CA MET A 101 -3.69 -15.99 1.57
C MET A 101 -2.61 -16.81 0.85
N GLU A 102 -2.25 -16.41 -0.37
CA GLU A 102 -1.24 -17.12 -1.18
C GLU A 102 0.21 -16.68 -0.90
N TYR A 103 0.42 -15.55 -0.18
CA TYR A 103 1.74 -14.91 -0.02
C TYR A 103 2.35 -15.12 1.37
N GLU A 104 1.71 -15.84 2.28
CA GLU A 104 2.20 -16.06 3.64
C GLU A 104 3.61 -16.65 3.65
N ASP A 105 3.82 -17.79 2.97
CA ASP A 105 5.13 -18.45 2.90
C ASP A 105 6.19 -17.54 2.28
N LEU A 106 5.84 -16.81 1.22
CA LEU A 106 6.76 -15.88 0.57
C LEU A 106 7.15 -14.74 1.53
N THR A 107 6.19 -14.18 2.24
CA THR A 107 6.39 -13.09 3.19
C THR A 107 7.32 -13.54 4.31
N ASN A 108 7.07 -14.70 4.90
CA ASN A 108 7.89 -15.27 5.96
C ASN A 108 9.32 -15.57 5.48
N ASN A 109 9.48 -16.13 4.29
CA ASN A 109 10.80 -16.42 3.70
C ASN A 109 11.61 -15.16 3.38
N LEU A 110 10.95 -14.04 3.06
CA LEU A 110 11.60 -12.75 2.79
C LEU A 110 11.82 -11.90 4.06
N GLY A 111 11.51 -12.43 5.26
CA GLY A 111 11.65 -11.73 6.53
C GLY A 111 10.64 -10.61 6.70
N GLY A 112 9.47 -10.74 6.08
CA GLY A 112 8.35 -9.82 6.22
C GLY A 112 7.42 -10.18 7.37
N CYS A 113 6.35 -9.39 7.52
CA CYS A 113 5.28 -9.63 8.47
C CYS A 113 4.00 -9.98 7.69
N PHE A 114 3.42 -11.13 7.95
CA PHE A 114 2.10 -11.51 7.43
C PHE A 114 1.05 -11.23 8.50
N ILE A 115 0.05 -10.43 8.16
CA ILE A 115 -1.02 -10.01 9.07
C ILE A 115 -2.33 -10.63 8.58
N ASP A 116 -2.84 -11.61 9.32
CA ASP A 116 -4.17 -12.16 9.08
C ASP A 116 -5.22 -11.31 9.79
N LEU A 117 -5.88 -10.45 9.03
CA LEU A 117 -6.98 -9.61 9.54
C LEU A 117 -8.25 -10.42 9.84
N MET A 118 -8.37 -11.66 9.37
CA MET A 118 -9.53 -12.51 9.62
C MET A 118 -9.35 -13.38 10.87
N GLY A 119 -8.11 -13.70 11.24
CA GLY A 119 -7.76 -14.51 12.40
C GLY A 119 -8.00 -13.83 13.76
N GLY A 120 -7.98 -12.51 13.77
CA GLY A 120 -8.18 -11.72 15.01
C GLY A 120 -7.00 -11.74 15.97
N GLU A 121 -5.83 -12.17 15.52
CA GLU A 121 -4.58 -12.11 16.31
C GLU A 121 -3.97 -10.71 16.29
N PHE A 122 -4.22 -9.96 15.23
CA PHE A 122 -3.74 -8.60 15.06
C PHE A 122 -4.86 -7.61 15.27
N ILE A 123 -4.57 -6.59 16.06
CA ILE A 123 -5.47 -5.47 16.33
C ILE A 123 -4.86 -4.23 15.70
N ILE A 124 -5.65 -3.49 14.97
CA ILE A 124 -5.27 -2.20 14.40
C ILE A 124 -6.13 -1.13 15.05
N ASN A 125 -5.52 -0.32 15.90
CA ASN A 125 -6.20 0.83 16.49
C ASN A 125 -6.34 1.96 15.46
N PRO A 126 -7.53 2.22 14.91
CA PRO A 126 -7.69 3.30 13.96
C PRO A 126 -7.46 4.69 14.58
N LEU A 127 -7.59 4.82 15.91
CA LEU A 127 -7.39 6.09 16.62
C LEU A 127 -5.92 6.38 16.96
N GLU A 128 -4.99 5.49 16.63
CA GLU A 128 -3.57 5.70 16.78
C GLU A 128 -3.04 6.52 15.58
N PRO A 129 -2.57 7.77 15.77
CA PRO A 129 -2.01 8.58 14.70
C PRO A 129 -0.78 7.92 14.09
N LYS A 130 -0.80 7.67 12.80
CA LYS A 130 0.35 7.12 12.08
C LYS A 130 1.47 8.16 12.00
N THR A 131 2.68 7.72 12.31
CA THR A 131 3.89 8.48 12.04
C THR A 131 4.28 8.25 10.57
N TRP A 132 3.98 9.21 9.71
CA TRP A 132 4.57 9.23 8.38
C TRP A 132 6.00 9.76 8.56
N ASP A 133 6.98 9.02 8.07
CA ASP A 133 8.36 9.51 8.04
C ASP A 133 8.38 10.82 7.26
N GLU A 134 8.89 11.87 7.88
CA GLU A 134 9.05 13.20 7.26
C GLU A 134 10.15 13.22 6.17
N THR A 135 10.74 12.08 5.88
CA THR A 135 11.62 11.89 4.73
C THR A 135 10.79 11.92 3.45
N GLY A 136 10.10 13.04 3.25
CA GLY A 136 9.61 13.40 1.94
C GLY A 136 10.79 13.36 1.00
N SER A 137 10.67 12.61 -0.08
CA SER A 137 11.62 12.59 -1.17
C SER A 137 11.93 14.04 -1.58
N PRO A 138 13.16 14.38 -1.97
CA PRO A 138 13.48 15.72 -2.47
C PRO A 138 12.54 16.22 -3.57
N GLU A 139 11.82 15.31 -4.22
CA GLU A 139 10.79 15.60 -5.22
C GLU A 139 9.52 16.25 -4.64
N ASP A 140 9.27 16.10 -3.33
CA ASP A 140 8.16 16.79 -2.65
C ASP A 140 8.45 18.26 -2.32
N LEU A 141 9.60 18.81 -2.72
CA LEU A 141 9.94 20.23 -2.56
C LEU A 141 9.01 21.16 -3.36
N ASP A 142 8.34 20.64 -4.40
CA ASP A 142 7.38 21.39 -5.20
C ASP A 142 5.94 21.33 -4.66
N ALA A 143 5.68 20.58 -3.58
CA ALA A 143 4.37 20.59 -2.93
C ALA A 143 4.10 21.98 -2.31
N PRO A 144 2.92 22.59 -2.56
CA PRO A 144 2.58 23.90 -2.00
C PRO A 144 2.78 23.90 -0.48
N GLN A 145 3.39 24.97 0.05
CA GLN A 145 3.68 25.13 1.50
C GLN A 145 2.44 24.93 2.39
N THR A 146 1.25 25.15 1.86
CA THR A 146 -0.03 24.91 2.53
C THR A 146 -0.24 23.45 2.96
N PHE A 147 0.38 22.47 2.28
CA PHE A 147 0.33 21.06 2.69
C PHE A 147 1.28 20.73 3.85
N ARG A 148 2.30 21.54 4.09
CA ARG A 148 3.31 21.32 5.14
C ARG A 148 2.85 21.80 6.53
N ILE A 149 1.75 22.58 6.61
CA ILE A 149 1.30 23.26 7.83
C ILE A 149 0.24 22.46 8.60
N ARG A 150 -0.30 21.39 8.01
CA ARG A 150 -1.26 20.56 8.75
C ARG A 150 -0.53 19.75 9.81
N SER A 151 -0.96 19.92 11.07
CA SER A 151 -0.47 19.08 12.16
C SER A 151 -0.74 17.60 11.89
N ARG A 152 0.07 16.73 12.44
CA ARG A 152 -0.11 15.26 12.35
C ARG A 152 -1.49 14.83 12.83
N LEU A 153 -1.97 15.43 13.91
CA LEU A 153 -3.30 15.15 14.45
C LEU A 153 -4.40 15.54 13.46
N SER A 154 -4.30 16.74 12.85
CA SER A 154 -5.29 17.18 11.85
C SER A 154 -5.31 16.29 10.60
N GLN A 155 -4.15 15.79 10.16
CA GLN A 155 -4.05 14.84 9.05
C GLN A 155 -4.68 13.51 9.43
N HIS A 156 -4.43 13.04 10.65
CA HIS A 156 -5.00 11.80 11.15
C HIS A 156 -6.52 11.88 11.31
N ILE A 157 -7.05 12.98 11.84
CA ILE A 157 -8.50 13.20 11.91
C ILE A 157 -9.12 13.22 10.52
N SER A 158 -8.46 13.81 9.54
CA SER A 158 -8.93 13.74 8.14
C SER A 158 -8.97 12.31 7.61
N PHE A 159 -7.96 11.50 7.90
CA PHE A 159 -7.96 10.07 7.58
C PHE A 159 -9.11 9.32 8.28
N LEU A 160 -9.36 9.60 9.58
CA LEU A 160 -10.46 8.98 10.31
C LEU A 160 -11.83 9.34 9.73
N LYS A 161 -12.02 10.55 9.23
CA LYS A 161 -13.26 10.96 8.54
C LYS A 161 -13.50 10.08 7.31
N ASP A 162 -12.47 9.86 6.50
CA ASP A 162 -12.55 9.00 5.30
C ASP A 162 -12.75 7.54 5.69
N PHE A 163 -12.08 7.07 6.72
CA PHE A 163 -12.22 5.71 7.27
C PHE A 163 -13.67 5.45 7.70
N PHE A 164 -14.25 6.29 8.55
CA PHE A 164 -15.63 6.11 9.03
C PHE A 164 -16.66 6.26 7.91
N ARG A 165 -16.44 7.18 6.97
CA ARG A 165 -17.32 7.33 5.79
C ARG A 165 -17.33 6.06 4.95
N THR A 166 -16.16 5.50 4.69
CA THR A 166 -16.04 4.30 3.83
C THR A 166 -16.51 3.04 4.52
N TYR A 167 -16.20 2.90 5.82
CA TYR A 167 -16.44 1.66 6.56
C TYR A 167 -17.89 1.50 7.03
N LYS A 168 -18.54 2.60 7.42
CA LYS A 168 -19.90 2.59 8.02
C LYS A 168 -20.94 3.39 7.22
N ASP A 169 -20.56 3.96 6.11
CA ASP A 169 -21.46 4.74 5.24
C ASP A 169 -22.17 5.88 6.01
N PHE A 170 -21.48 6.51 6.94
CA PHE A 170 -22.00 7.65 7.67
C PHE A 170 -22.21 8.85 6.75
N THR A 171 -23.28 9.59 7.00
CA THR A 171 -23.57 10.84 6.29
C THR A 171 -22.52 11.91 6.61
N ASP A 172 -22.39 12.92 5.74
CA ASP A 172 -21.46 14.04 5.96
C ASP A 172 -21.68 14.74 7.30
N ARG A 173 -22.95 14.89 7.73
CA ARG A 173 -23.28 15.49 9.03
C ARG A 173 -22.83 14.64 10.22
N GLU A 174 -22.97 13.34 10.13
CA GLU A 174 -22.49 12.42 11.17
C GLU A 174 -20.98 12.40 11.23
N ILE A 175 -20.30 12.48 10.08
CA ILE A 175 -18.84 12.60 10.01
C ILE A 175 -18.35 13.90 10.67
N ASP A 176 -19.03 15.03 10.47
CA ASP A 176 -18.68 16.27 11.14
C ASP A 176 -18.87 16.19 12.66
N VAL A 177 -19.90 15.47 13.13
CA VAL A 177 -20.08 15.20 14.56
C VAL A 177 -18.96 14.29 15.10
N ILE A 178 -18.58 13.24 14.36
CA ILE A 178 -17.46 12.38 14.72
C ILE A 178 -16.17 13.20 14.84
N GLU A 179 -15.91 14.12 13.91
CA GLU A 179 -14.73 15.00 13.97
C GLU A 179 -14.71 15.81 15.28
N ILE A 180 -15.84 16.41 15.65
CA ILE A 180 -15.96 17.16 16.91
C ILE A 180 -15.67 16.26 18.11
N MET A 181 -16.21 15.03 18.10
CA MET A 181 -16.01 14.08 19.21
C MET A 181 -14.57 13.60 19.31
N LEU A 182 -13.91 13.36 18.16
CA LEU A 182 -12.50 12.99 18.10
C LEU A 182 -11.60 14.10 18.63
N GLN A 183 -11.85 15.36 18.25
CA GLN A 183 -11.09 16.50 18.77
C GLN A 183 -11.23 16.62 20.29
N LYS A 184 -12.43 16.48 20.83
CA LYS A 184 -12.68 16.49 22.28
C LYS A 184 -12.01 15.29 22.98
N LEU A 185 -12.08 14.10 22.39
CA LEU A 185 -11.45 12.89 22.91
C LEU A 185 -9.94 13.03 23.01
N TYR A 186 -9.28 13.45 21.92
CA TYR A 186 -7.83 13.64 21.89
C TYR A 186 -7.40 14.73 22.89
N ALA A 187 -8.16 15.83 22.99
CA ALA A 187 -7.90 16.87 24.00
C ALA A 187 -7.97 16.31 25.44
N LYS A 188 -8.94 15.43 25.74
CA LYS A 188 -9.06 14.75 27.05
C LYS A 188 -7.86 13.85 27.34
N TRP A 189 -7.25 13.27 26.30
CA TRP A 189 -6.05 12.43 26.40
C TRP A 189 -4.75 13.25 26.33
N ASN A 190 -4.84 14.59 26.37
CA ASN A 190 -3.71 15.53 26.24
C ASN A 190 -2.93 15.37 24.93
N ILE A 191 -3.57 14.85 23.89
CA ILE A 191 -3.02 14.74 22.54
C ILE A 191 -3.46 15.94 21.74
N THR A 192 -2.49 16.79 21.37
CA THR A 192 -2.71 18.06 20.66
C THR A 192 -1.79 18.13 19.44
N ASP A 193 -1.95 19.19 18.65
CA ASP A 193 -1.09 19.46 17.50
C ASP A 193 0.40 19.64 17.85
N GLN A 194 0.71 19.92 19.12
CA GLN A 194 2.07 20.08 19.62
C GLN A 194 2.64 18.81 20.28
N THR A 195 1.88 17.72 20.30
CA THR A 195 2.30 16.49 20.92
C THR A 195 3.43 15.86 20.14
N ASP A 196 4.50 15.45 20.84
CA ASP A 196 5.60 14.68 20.25
C ASP A 196 5.20 13.21 20.16
N PHE A 197 4.69 12.83 19.01
CA PHE A 197 4.21 11.46 18.73
C PHE A 197 5.33 10.42 18.76
N GLY A 198 6.59 10.80 18.62
CA GLY A 198 7.73 9.87 18.70
C GLY A 198 8.00 9.32 20.10
N ARG A 199 7.39 9.91 21.13
CA ARG A 199 7.53 9.46 22.53
C ARG A 199 6.36 8.62 23.01
N LEU A 200 5.28 8.59 22.27
CA LEU A 200 4.08 7.85 22.63
C LEU A 200 4.19 6.41 22.12
N THR A 201 3.66 5.49 22.92
CA THR A 201 3.50 4.09 22.55
C THR A 201 2.05 3.82 22.17
N SER A 202 1.77 2.67 21.52
CA SER A 202 0.39 2.31 21.14
C SER A 202 -0.59 2.34 22.31
N ASN A 203 -0.13 2.12 23.54
CA ASN A 203 -0.96 2.15 24.76
C ASN A 203 -1.34 3.57 25.22
N ASP A 204 -0.68 4.58 24.72
CA ASP A 204 -0.93 5.98 25.10
C ASP A 204 -2.07 6.62 24.28
N TYR A 205 -2.62 5.90 23.30
CA TYR A 205 -3.70 6.37 22.48
C TYR A 205 -5.07 5.82 22.91
N PRO A 206 -6.16 6.61 22.72
CA PRO A 206 -7.50 6.10 22.94
C PRO A 206 -7.81 4.96 21.97
N ILE A 207 -8.69 4.04 22.38
CA ILE A 207 -9.24 2.99 21.54
C ILE A 207 -10.70 3.30 21.16
N LEU A 208 -11.29 2.52 20.26
CA LEU A 208 -12.68 2.75 19.83
C LEU A 208 -13.70 2.68 20.98
N SER A 209 -13.48 1.83 21.99
CA SER A 209 -14.32 1.81 23.18
C SER A 209 -14.26 3.10 23.99
N ASP A 210 -13.12 3.80 23.98
CA ASP A 210 -13.01 5.10 24.66
C ASP A 210 -13.83 6.16 23.92
N LEU A 211 -13.77 6.15 22.57
CA LEU A 211 -14.61 7.02 21.75
C LEU A 211 -16.09 6.72 21.98
N TYR A 212 -16.47 5.46 21.97
CA TYR A 212 -17.85 5.03 22.18
C TYR A 212 -18.37 5.48 23.54
N THR A 213 -17.62 5.20 24.60
CA THR A 213 -17.97 5.58 25.98
C THR A 213 -18.04 7.10 26.15
N PHE A 214 -17.12 7.82 25.52
CA PHE A 214 -17.11 9.27 25.50
C PHE A 214 -18.38 9.83 24.84
N MET A 215 -18.74 9.31 23.67
CA MET A 215 -19.95 9.73 22.93
C MET A 215 -21.23 9.33 23.68
N GLU A 216 -21.24 8.17 24.36
CA GLU A 216 -22.37 7.76 25.21
C GLU A 216 -22.57 8.72 26.39
N ALA A 217 -21.49 9.18 27.00
CA ALA A 217 -21.53 10.18 28.06
C ALA A 217 -22.05 11.53 27.55
N GLU A 218 -21.61 11.97 26.39
CA GLU A 218 -22.10 13.20 25.73
C GLU A 218 -23.59 13.07 25.36
N TYR A 219 -24.04 11.89 24.91
CA TYR A 219 -25.46 11.63 24.63
C TYR A 219 -26.31 11.69 25.90
N LYS A 220 -25.85 11.09 27.01
CA LYS A 220 -26.58 11.12 28.31
C LYS A 220 -26.61 12.51 28.92
N ALA A 221 -25.56 13.33 28.68
CA ALA A 221 -25.45 14.68 29.16
C ALA A 221 -26.05 15.73 28.20
N PHE A 222 -26.67 15.27 27.10
CA PHE A 222 -27.22 16.16 26.07
C PHE A 222 -28.36 16.99 26.64
N ASP A 223 -28.29 18.31 26.43
CA ASP A 223 -29.29 19.27 26.88
C ASP A 223 -29.79 20.10 25.67
N GLU A 224 -31.03 19.86 25.26
CA GLU A 224 -31.65 20.57 24.14
C GLU A 224 -31.73 22.09 24.33
N SER A 225 -31.67 22.57 25.58
CA SER A 225 -31.69 24.03 25.89
C SER A 225 -30.39 24.71 25.48
N LYS A 226 -29.31 24.00 25.32
CA LYS A 226 -28.02 24.50 24.87
C LYS A 226 -27.94 24.44 23.34
N ARG A 227 -27.59 25.53 22.69
CA ARG A 227 -27.26 25.53 21.26
C ARG A 227 -26.06 24.66 21.03
N GLN A 228 -26.32 23.42 20.58
CA GLN A 228 -25.30 22.47 20.22
C GLN A 228 -25.15 22.37 18.70
N LEU A 229 -23.94 22.05 18.24
CA LEU A 229 -23.65 21.87 16.82
C LEU A 229 -24.21 20.54 16.26
N TYR A 230 -24.72 19.68 17.13
CA TYR A 230 -25.25 18.35 16.80
C TYR A 230 -26.52 18.05 17.63
N THR A 231 -27.29 17.05 17.20
CA THR A 231 -28.52 16.61 17.86
C THR A 231 -28.32 15.30 18.59
N ALA A 232 -29.21 14.99 19.56
CA ALA A 232 -29.21 13.69 20.24
C ALA A 232 -29.41 12.53 19.26
N GLU A 233 -30.24 12.71 18.23
CA GLU A 233 -30.51 11.71 17.20
C GLU A 233 -29.22 11.35 16.39
N MET A 234 -28.42 12.38 16.04
CA MET A 234 -27.14 12.14 15.36
C MET A 234 -26.17 11.32 16.23
N LEU A 235 -26.05 11.66 17.52
CA LEU A 235 -25.22 10.88 18.44
C LEU A 235 -25.70 9.44 18.56
N GLN A 236 -27.00 9.22 18.65
CA GLN A 236 -27.60 7.89 18.72
C GLN A 236 -27.33 7.08 17.44
N SER A 237 -27.46 7.69 16.26
CA SER A 237 -27.17 7.06 14.97
C SER A 237 -25.71 6.63 14.89
N ILE A 238 -24.79 7.52 15.28
CA ILE A 238 -23.34 7.22 15.28
C ILE A 238 -23.01 6.10 16.28
N LEU A 239 -23.55 6.16 17.50
CA LEU A 239 -23.38 5.11 18.51
C LEU A 239 -23.85 3.74 17.99
N LEU A 240 -25.00 3.70 17.31
CA LEU A 240 -25.51 2.47 16.70
C LEU A 240 -24.54 1.94 15.63
N GLY A 241 -24.03 2.81 14.76
CA GLY A 241 -23.07 2.44 13.71
C GLY A 241 -21.73 1.95 14.29
N LEU A 242 -21.24 2.56 15.37
CA LEU A 242 -19.98 2.17 16.03
C LEU A 242 -20.11 0.92 16.91
N ASN A 243 -21.32 0.53 17.29
CA ASN A 243 -21.52 -0.59 18.21
C ASN A 243 -20.89 -1.90 17.71
N SER A 244 -20.96 -2.20 16.41
CA SER A 244 -20.35 -3.41 15.85
C SER A 244 -18.84 -3.42 15.96
N MET A 245 -18.19 -2.25 15.88
CA MET A 245 -16.74 -2.09 15.97
C MET A 245 -16.24 -2.10 17.43
N CYS A 246 -17.09 -1.69 18.39
CA CYS A 246 -16.70 -1.55 19.79
C CYS A 246 -17.08 -2.77 20.65
N VAL A 247 -18.25 -3.37 20.38
CA VAL A 247 -18.82 -4.46 21.19
C VAL A 247 -19.16 -5.69 20.34
N GLY A 248 -19.43 -5.51 19.05
CA GLY A 248 -19.85 -6.56 18.13
C GLY A 248 -18.71 -7.41 17.59
N ALA A 249 -18.98 -8.10 16.48
CA ALA A 249 -18.05 -9.05 15.85
C ALA A 249 -16.75 -8.40 15.34
N GLU A 250 -16.78 -7.11 15.00
CA GLU A 250 -15.64 -6.36 14.46
C GLU A 250 -14.71 -5.83 15.55
N SER A 251 -15.13 -5.89 16.82
CA SER A 251 -14.35 -5.35 17.94
C SER A 251 -12.96 -5.99 18.08
N LYS A 252 -12.85 -7.27 17.75
CA LYS A 252 -11.59 -8.01 17.79
C LYS A 252 -10.52 -7.51 16.80
N PHE A 253 -10.90 -6.71 15.77
CA PHE A 253 -9.98 -6.18 14.80
C PHE A 253 -9.57 -4.73 15.06
N PHE A 254 -10.50 -3.95 15.65
CA PHE A 254 -10.31 -2.49 15.75
C PHE A 254 -10.35 -1.97 17.20
N ASN A 255 -10.88 -2.75 18.13
CA ASN A 255 -11.09 -2.27 19.50
C ASN A 255 -10.00 -2.77 20.44
N GLY A 256 -8.84 -2.21 20.35
CA GLY A 256 -7.68 -2.49 21.19
C GLY A 256 -6.48 -1.68 20.72
N HIS A 257 -5.39 -1.76 21.46
CA HIS A 257 -4.13 -1.14 21.05
C HIS A 257 -3.47 -1.96 19.94
N THR A 258 -2.83 -1.28 19.01
CA THR A 258 -2.11 -1.94 17.91
C THR A 258 -0.98 -2.82 18.47
N ASN A 259 -0.93 -4.07 18.03
CA ASN A 259 0.06 -5.08 18.44
C ASN A 259 0.88 -5.62 17.25
#